data_7313544f3f9a34520d02c932ffef7f40
#
_entry.id   7313544f3f9a34520d02c932ffef7f40
#
_cell.length_a   1.000
_cell.length_b   1.000
_cell.length_c   1.000
_cell.angle_alpha   90.00
_cell.angle_beta   90.00
_cell.angle_gamma   90.00
#
_symmetry.space_group_name_H-M   'P 1'
#
loop_
_entity.id
_entity.type
_entity.pdbx_description
1 polymer ?
#
loop_
_entity_poly.entity_id
_entity_poly.type
_entity_poly.pdbx_seq_one_letter_code
_entity_poly.pdbx_strand_id
1 'polypeptide(L)'
;DAMFGPPGRLYVYLSYGIHHNSNIVCAPEGIGQGCLMRGGEIIAGEALARKRRQRPDRAIIPFENLARGPGNLGQALGLGLDDNGTPVHLTPRDTEPEWVAGPRIGISKNKDAPWRFWIPGDKTVSTPRGYPKRINLLGD
;
A
#
# COMPACT_ATOMS: atom_id res chain seq x y z
N ASP A 1 -15.40 -13.80 5.47
CA ASP A 1 -14.26 -13.14 4.86
C ASP A 1 -14.29 -11.64 5.16
N ALA A 2 -13.20 -11.10 5.71
CA ALA A 2 -13.12 -9.69 6.14
C ALA A 2 -13.34 -8.70 4.99
N MET A 3 -12.99 -9.08 3.74
CA MET A 3 -13.18 -8.23 2.56
C MET A 3 -14.66 -7.92 2.29
N PHE A 4 -15.57 -8.80 2.68
CA PHE A 4 -17.01 -8.63 2.52
C PHE A 4 -17.69 -8.02 3.74
N GLY A 5 -16.90 -7.67 4.76
CA GLY A 5 -17.38 -7.03 5.97
C GLY A 5 -17.63 -5.53 5.81
N PRO A 6 -17.90 -4.84 6.94
CA PRO A 6 -18.13 -3.40 6.94
C PRO A 6 -16.92 -2.62 6.41
N PRO A 7 -17.12 -1.48 5.70
CA PRO A 7 -16.03 -0.63 5.24
C PRO A 7 -15.28 0.02 6.41
N GLY A 8 -14.04 0.45 6.13
CA GLY A 8 -13.17 1.09 7.12
C GLY A 8 -12.43 0.10 8.05
N ARG A 9 -12.39 -1.17 7.69
CA ARG A 9 -11.70 -2.22 8.43
C ARG A 9 -10.56 -2.81 7.60
N LEU A 10 -9.56 -3.39 8.28
CA LEU A 10 -8.46 -4.07 7.62
C LEU A 10 -8.91 -5.43 7.05
N TYR A 11 -8.40 -5.71 5.86
CA TYR A 11 -8.33 -7.04 5.30
C TYR A 11 -6.86 -7.37 5.02
N VAL A 12 -6.32 -8.33 5.75
CA VAL A 12 -4.92 -8.78 5.63
C VAL A 12 -4.91 -10.17 5.01
N TYR A 13 -4.09 -10.37 3.99
CA TYR A 13 -3.91 -11.68 3.38
C TYR A 13 -2.43 -12.00 3.18
N LEU A 14 -2.12 -13.29 3.16
CA LEU A 14 -0.77 -13.80 2.92
C LEU A 14 -0.52 -13.85 1.40
N SER A 15 0.41 -13.03 0.92
CA SER A 15 0.81 -12.96 -0.48
C SER A 15 2.06 -13.79 -0.72
N TYR A 16 2.02 -14.67 -1.71
CA TYR A 16 3.13 -15.58 -2.06
C TYR A 16 3.68 -16.40 -0.87
N GLY A 17 2.88 -16.63 0.16
CA GLY A 17 3.27 -17.37 1.35
C GLY A 17 4.29 -16.67 2.26
N ILE A 18 4.65 -15.41 2.00
CA ILE A 18 5.71 -14.70 2.74
C ILE A 18 5.35 -13.28 3.20
N HIS A 19 4.44 -12.60 2.53
CA HIS A 19 4.10 -11.21 2.83
C HIS A 19 2.64 -11.08 3.29
N HIS A 20 2.44 -10.32 4.37
CA HIS A 20 1.11 -9.91 4.80
C HIS A 20 0.76 -8.57 4.17
N ASN A 21 -0.02 -8.62 3.10
CA ASN A 21 -0.51 -7.43 2.42
C ASN A 21 -1.82 -6.97 3.09
N SER A 22 -1.97 -5.67 3.24
CA SER A 22 -3.11 -5.09 3.93
C SER A 22 -3.92 -4.18 3.03
N ASN A 23 -5.24 -4.32 3.15
CA ASN A 23 -6.22 -3.53 2.43
C ASN A 23 -7.14 -2.81 3.43
N ILE A 24 -7.67 -1.68 3.02
CA ILE A 24 -8.80 -1.07 3.70
C ILE A 24 -10.05 -1.44 2.92
N VAL A 25 -11.01 -2.09 3.58
CA VAL A 25 -12.31 -2.42 2.97
C VAL A 25 -13.05 -1.13 2.66
N CYS A 26 -13.49 -0.97 1.42
CA CYS A 26 -14.03 0.30 0.92
C CYS A 26 -15.41 0.20 0.25
N ALA A 27 -16.04 -0.96 0.29
CA ALA A 27 -17.39 -1.15 -0.23
C ALA A 27 -18.39 -1.45 0.89
N PRO A 28 -19.71 -1.27 0.65
CA PRO A 28 -20.74 -1.72 1.58
C PRO A 28 -20.58 -3.19 1.94
N GLU A 29 -21.03 -3.56 3.14
CA GLU A 29 -21.02 -4.93 3.60
C GLU A 29 -21.72 -5.86 2.59
N GLY A 30 -21.09 -7.01 2.35
CA GLY A 30 -21.53 -7.98 1.35
C GLY A 30 -20.93 -7.78 -0.05
N ILE A 31 -20.25 -6.67 -0.30
CA ILE A 31 -19.54 -6.38 -1.55
C ILE A 31 -18.04 -6.42 -1.29
N GLY A 32 -17.33 -7.33 -1.95
CA GLY A 32 -15.90 -7.53 -1.74
C GLY A 32 -15.04 -6.52 -2.51
N GLN A 33 -14.74 -5.37 -1.91
CA GLN A 33 -13.79 -4.39 -2.46
C GLN A 33 -12.82 -3.92 -1.40
N GLY A 34 -11.55 -3.80 -1.78
CA GLY A 34 -10.49 -3.34 -0.90
C GLY A 34 -9.51 -2.41 -1.62
N CYS A 35 -8.98 -1.46 -0.87
CA CYS A 35 -7.92 -0.59 -1.32
C CYS A 35 -6.60 -1.09 -0.72
N LEU A 36 -5.72 -1.65 -1.56
CA LEU A 36 -4.41 -2.14 -1.12
C LEU A 36 -3.52 -0.97 -0.69
N MET A 37 -3.04 -1.02 0.54
CA MET A 37 -2.03 -0.09 1.03
C MET A 37 -0.66 -0.49 0.48
N ARG A 38 -0.11 0.36 -0.40
CA ARG A 38 1.09 0.03 -1.15
C ARG A 38 2.37 0.54 -0.51
N GLY A 39 2.30 1.52 0.34
CA GLY A 39 3.46 2.08 0.99
C GLY A 39 3.11 3.28 1.84
N GLY A 40 4.09 3.75 2.60
CA GLY A 40 3.95 4.92 3.45
C GLY A 40 5.28 5.35 4.04
N GLU A 41 5.28 6.53 4.62
CA GLU A 41 6.40 7.04 5.40
C GLU A 41 6.20 6.68 6.88
N ILE A 42 7.26 6.22 7.51
CA ILE A 42 7.24 5.95 8.97
C ILE A 42 7.50 7.27 9.71
N ILE A 43 6.45 7.89 10.20
CA ILE A 43 6.53 9.18 10.92
C ILE A 43 6.67 9.01 12.44
N ALA A 44 6.45 7.81 12.95
CA ALA A 44 6.62 7.47 14.37
C ALA A 44 6.99 6.00 14.50
N GLY A 45 7.81 5.66 15.50
CA GLY A 45 8.20 4.27 15.78
C GLY A 45 9.23 3.71 14.79
N GLU A 46 10.14 4.51 14.26
CA GLU A 46 11.18 4.06 13.32
C GLU A 46 12.01 2.90 13.89
N ALA A 47 12.41 2.97 15.15
CA ALA A 47 13.19 1.90 15.79
C ALA A 47 12.45 0.57 15.77
N LEU A 48 11.14 0.58 16.00
CA LEU A 48 10.31 -0.62 15.98
C LEU A 48 10.13 -1.15 14.54
N ALA A 49 9.89 -0.27 13.58
CA ALA A 49 9.82 -0.64 12.16
C ALA A 49 11.13 -1.28 11.68
N ARG A 50 12.27 -0.70 12.07
CA ARG A 50 13.60 -1.26 11.76
C ARG A 50 13.81 -2.62 12.41
N LYS A 51 13.44 -2.79 13.66
CA LYS A 51 13.53 -4.08 14.35
C LYS A 51 12.78 -5.18 13.61
N ARG A 52 11.63 -4.83 13.02
CA ARG A 52 10.81 -5.78 12.24
C ARG A 52 11.36 -6.04 10.85
N ARG A 53 12.00 -5.03 10.23
CA ARG A 53 12.44 -5.05 8.82
C ARG A 53 13.90 -5.41 8.63
N GLN A 54 14.79 -4.93 9.52
CA GLN A 54 16.23 -5.04 9.36
C GLN A 54 16.74 -6.42 9.77
N ARG A 55 17.45 -7.07 8.87
CA ARG A 55 18.18 -8.31 9.15
C ARG A 55 19.62 -7.99 9.47
N PRO A 56 20.25 -8.67 10.49
CA PRO A 56 21.62 -8.39 10.90
C PRO A 56 22.66 -8.62 9.81
N ASP A 57 22.38 -9.56 8.90
CA ASP A 57 23.25 -9.99 7.81
C ASP A 57 23.09 -9.16 6.51
N ARG A 58 22.27 -8.13 6.54
CA ARG A 58 21.96 -7.31 5.37
C ARG A 58 22.37 -5.85 5.56
N ALA A 59 22.62 -5.17 4.44
CA ALA A 59 22.85 -3.74 4.45
C ALA A 59 21.71 -2.98 5.12
N ILE A 60 22.03 -1.85 5.72
CA ILE A 60 21.04 -1.00 6.39
C ILE A 60 20.00 -0.53 5.38
N ILE A 61 18.73 -0.78 5.70
CA ILE A 61 17.61 -0.34 4.88
C ILE A 61 17.50 1.18 4.95
N PRO A 62 17.54 1.91 3.82
CA PRO A 62 17.27 3.34 3.82
C PRO A 62 15.89 3.64 4.45
N PHE A 63 15.79 4.76 5.13
CA PHE A 63 14.57 5.13 5.85
C PHE A 63 13.32 5.06 4.97
N GLU A 64 13.36 5.62 3.77
CA GLU A 64 12.25 5.65 2.83
C GLU A 64 11.85 4.27 2.30
N ASN A 65 12.69 3.26 2.47
CA ASN A 65 12.40 1.88 2.04
C ASN A 65 11.75 1.04 3.13
N LEU A 66 11.68 1.53 4.36
CA LEU A 66 11.15 0.75 5.49
C LEU A 66 9.73 0.26 5.24
N ALA A 67 8.88 1.10 4.68
CA ALA A 67 7.48 0.75 4.37
C ALA A 67 7.14 0.98 2.88
N ARG A 68 8.12 0.84 1.99
CA ARG A 68 7.90 0.94 0.55
C ARG A 68 7.51 -0.42 -0.01
N GLY A 69 6.32 -0.49 -0.59
CA GLY A 69 5.73 -1.72 -1.11
C GLY A 69 4.82 -2.42 -0.09
N PRO A 70 3.78 -3.13 -0.57
CA PRO A 70 2.73 -3.66 0.30
C PRO A 70 3.25 -4.69 1.33
N GLY A 71 4.17 -5.55 0.94
CA GLY A 71 4.79 -6.52 1.86
C GLY A 71 5.65 -5.85 2.91
N ASN A 72 6.48 -4.89 2.51
CA ASN A 72 7.34 -4.14 3.43
C ASN A 72 6.52 -3.30 4.41
N LEU A 73 5.45 -2.66 3.92
CA LEU A 73 4.53 -1.90 4.77
C LEU A 73 3.91 -2.80 5.83
N GLY A 74 3.38 -3.96 5.45
CA GLY A 74 2.81 -4.92 6.38
C GLY A 74 3.81 -5.37 7.44
N GLN A 75 5.04 -5.66 7.04
CA GLN A 75 6.10 -6.07 7.96
C GLN A 75 6.52 -4.92 8.90
N ALA A 76 6.71 -3.72 8.38
CA ALA A 76 7.08 -2.54 9.18
C ALA A 76 6.03 -2.23 10.25
N LEU A 77 4.75 -2.35 9.92
CA LEU A 77 3.63 -2.14 10.83
C LEU A 77 3.34 -3.36 11.74
N GLY A 78 3.98 -4.50 11.49
CA GLY A 78 3.75 -5.72 12.24
C GLY A 78 2.36 -6.32 12.03
N LEU A 79 1.79 -6.14 10.85
CA LEU A 79 0.47 -6.66 10.52
C LEU A 79 0.50 -8.17 10.26
N GLY A 80 -0.52 -8.85 10.70
CA GLY A 80 -0.73 -10.27 10.48
C GLY A 80 -2.20 -10.62 10.26
N LEU A 81 -2.49 -11.91 10.09
CA LEU A 81 -3.85 -12.37 9.82
C LEU A 81 -4.82 -12.08 10.98
N ASP A 82 -4.30 -11.96 12.20
CA ASP A 82 -5.10 -11.63 13.38
C ASP A 82 -5.62 -10.18 13.35
N ASP A 83 -5.04 -9.32 12.49
CA ASP A 83 -5.50 -7.95 12.31
C ASP A 83 -6.72 -7.82 11.40
N ASN A 84 -7.16 -8.91 10.77
CA ASN A 84 -8.38 -8.91 9.97
C ASN A 84 -9.57 -8.39 10.77
N GLY A 85 -10.33 -7.47 10.16
CA GLY A 85 -11.51 -6.87 10.77
C GLY A 85 -11.24 -5.74 11.75
N THR A 86 -9.98 -5.40 12.02
CA THR A 86 -9.62 -4.28 12.89
C THR A 86 -10.04 -2.95 12.25
N PRO A 87 -10.74 -2.08 12.98
CA PRO A 87 -11.07 -0.75 12.49
C PRO A 87 -9.83 0.09 12.17
N VAL A 88 -9.88 0.83 11.07
CA VAL A 88 -8.82 1.75 10.66
C VAL A 88 -9.24 3.17 11.01
N HIS A 89 -8.36 3.89 11.72
CA HIS A 89 -8.56 5.31 11.99
C HIS A 89 -7.86 6.12 10.91
N LEU A 90 -8.65 6.85 10.13
CA LEU A 90 -8.14 7.80 9.14
C LEU A 90 -8.22 9.21 9.72
N THR A 91 -7.07 9.83 9.91
CA THR A 91 -7.00 11.23 10.34
C THR A 91 -7.26 12.14 9.14
N PRO A 92 -8.16 13.11 9.26
CA PRO A 92 -8.32 14.12 8.22
C PRO A 92 -6.99 14.83 7.96
N ARG A 93 -6.70 15.08 6.69
CA ARG A 93 -5.49 15.84 6.30
C ARG A 93 -5.81 17.33 6.17
N ASP A 94 -4.85 18.16 6.52
CA ASP A 94 -5.00 19.62 6.42
C ASP A 94 -4.97 20.09 4.97
N THR A 95 -4.14 19.44 4.16
CA THR A 95 -3.99 19.76 2.74
C THR A 95 -4.01 18.48 1.90
N GLU A 96 -4.53 18.59 0.69
CA GLU A 96 -4.46 17.48 -0.26
C GLU A 96 -3.12 17.53 -1.00
N PRO A 97 -2.28 16.47 -0.92
CA PRO A 97 -1.07 16.40 -1.70
C PRO A 97 -1.41 16.23 -3.18
N GLU A 98 -0.48 16.61 -4.05
CA GLU A 98 -0.57 16.23 -5.45
C GLU A 98 -0.54 14.70 -5.56
N TRP A 99 -1.45 14.13 -6.33
CA TRP A 99 -1.49 12.70 -6.59
C TRP A 99 -1.83 12.42 -8.04
N VAL A 100 -1.42 11.26 -8.50
CA VAL A 100 -1.67 10.76 -9.85
C VAL A 100 -2.23 9.35 -9.81
N ALA A 101 -2.91 8.96 -10.88
CA ALA A 101 -3.42 7.62 -11.08
C ALA A 101 -2.82 7.00 -12.34
N GLY A 102 -2.59 5.72 -12.31
CA GLY A 102 -2.03 5.00 -13.44
C GLY A 102 -2.16 3.49 -13.31
N PRO A 103 -1.50 2.73 -14.21
CA PRO A 103 -1.57 1.28 -14.22
C PRO A 103 -1.09 0.66 -12.92
N ARG A 104 -1.71 -0.45 -12.54
CA ARG A 104 -1.30 -1.24 -11.39
C ARG A 104 -0.02 -2.03 -11.68
N ILE A 105 0.70 -2.41 -10.63
CA ILE A 105 1.94 -3.17 -10.70
C ILE A 105 1.71 -4.60 -10.20
N GLY A 106 2.37 -5.57 -10.82
CA GLY A 106 2.42 -6.94 -10.34
C GLY A 106 1.13 -7.74 -10.49
N ILE A 107 0.26 -7.34 -11.41
CA ILE A 107 -0.99 -8.03 -11.71
C ILE A 107 -1.13 -8.26 -13.20
N SER A 108 -1.90 -9.30 -13.56
CA SER A 108 -2.16 -9.68 -14.96
C SER A 108 -3.52 -9.23 -15.47
N LYS A 109 -4.54 -9.21 -14.60
CA LYS A 109 -5.91 -8.81 -14.97
C LYS A 109 -6.10 -7.31 -14.78
N ASN A 110 -6.70 -6.65 -15.78
CA ASN A 110 -6.97 -5.21 -15.75
C ASN A 110 -5.72 -4.38 -15.40
N LYS A 111 -4.55 -4.80 -15.89
CA LYS A 111 -3.27 -4.15 -15.56
C LYS A 111 -3.21 -2.70 -16.01
N ASP A 112 -3.90 -2.35 -17.10
CA ASP A 112 -3.91 -1.00 -17.68
C ASP A 112 -4.98 -0.09 -17.04
N ALA A 113 -5.85 -0.63 -16.18
CA ALA A 113 -6.82 0.18 -15.46
C ALA A 113 -6.07 1.15 -14.52
N PRO A 114 -6.45 2.45 -14.48
CA PRO A 114 -5.74 3.46 -13.70
C PRO A 114 -6.14 3.40 -12.21
N TRP A 115 -5.96 2.25 -11.59
CA TRP A 115 -6.40 1.98 -10.22
C TRP A 115 -5.24 1.98 -9.22
N ARG A 116 -4.07 2.41 -9.64
CA ARG A 116 -2.94 2.68 -8.76
C ARG A 116 -2.83 4.18 -8.57
N PHE A 117 -2.79 4.61 -7.31
CA PHE A 117 -2.69 6.02 -6.92
C PHE A 117 -1.40 6.24 -6.16
N TRP A 118 -0.69 7.34 -6.46
CA TRP A 118 0.55 7.65 -5.75
C TRP A 118 0.88 9.14 -5.80
N ILE A 119 1.75 9.57 -4.88
CA ILE A 119 2.33 10.91 -4.88
C ILE A 119 3.54 10.87 -5.82
N PRO A 120 3.55 11.63 -6.92
CA PRO A 120 4.61 11.56 -7.92
C PRO A 120 5.96 11.98 -7.33
N GLY A 121 7.00 11.18 -7.61
CA GLY A 121 8.37 11.44 -7.17
C GLY A 121 8.66 11.15 -5.70
N ASP A 122 7.67 10.81 -4.90
CA ASP A 122 7.88 10.49 -3.48
C ASP A 122 8.71 9.22 -3.32
N LYS A 123 9.76 9.29 -2.50
CA LYS A 123 10.71 8.19 -2.32
C LYS A 123 10.13 6.98 -1.58
N THR A 124 9.03 7.15 -0.86
CA THR A 124 8.32 6.04 -0.20
C THR A 124 7.41 5.26 -1.13
N VAL A 125 7.24 5.73 -2.36
CA VAL A 125 6.46 5.08 -3.41
C VAL A 125 7.33 4.12 -4.21
N SER A 126 6.84 2.93 -4.48
CA SER A 126 7.50 1.96 -5.37
C SER A 126 7.63 2.50 -6.78
N THR A 127 8.70 2.13 -7.47
CA THR A 127 8.87 2.48 -8.90
C THR A 127 7.95 1.64 -9.78
N PRO A 128 7.44 2.21 -10.91
CA PRO A 128 7.61 3.58 -11.35
C PRO A 128 6.79 4.55 -10.48
N ARG A 129 7.33 5.72 -10.19
CA ARG A 129 6.70 6.72 -9.30
C ARG A 129 6.72 8.14 -9.84
N GLY A 130 7.07 8.30 -11.11
CA GLY A 130 6.93 9.58 -11.81
C GLY A 130 5.51 9.83 -12.26
N TYR A 131 5.33 10.87 -13.05
CA TYR A 131 4.04 11.13 -13.69
C TYR A 131 3.72 10.03 -14.70
N PRO A 132 2.48 9.55 -14.78
CA PRO A 132 2.09 8.58 -15.77
C PRO A 132 2.25 9.17 -17.17
N LYS A 133 2.69 8.36 -18.13
CA LYS A 133 2.77 8.80 -19.53
C LYS A 133 1.37 9.19 -19.99
N ARG A 134 1.24 10.37 -20.59
CA ARG A 134 0.01 10.75 -21.28
C ARG A 134 -0.20 9.76 -22.41
N ILE A 135 -1.33 9.08 -22.41
CA ILE A 135 -1.75 8.32 -23.59
C ILE A 135 -2.13 9.38 -24.61
N ASN A 136 -1.37 9.47 -25.70
CA ASN A 136 -1.74 10.34 -26.79
C ASN A 136 -2.90 9.67 -27.54
N LEU A 137 -4.13 10.09 -27.22
CA LEU A 137 -5.34 9.57 -27.86
C LEU A 137 -5.50 10.08 -29.31
N LEU A 138 -4.63 11.01 -29.72
CA LEU A 138 -4.68 11.62 -31.05
C LEU A 138 -3.53 11.09 -31.93
N GLY A 139 -3.19 9.83 -31.84
CA GLY A 139 -2.09 9.16 -32.52
C GLY A 139 -1.36 10.00 -33.59
N ASP A 140 -0.10 10.22 -33.34
CA ASP A 140 0.78 10.74 -34.42
C ASP A 140 1.00 9.66 -35.46
#